data_a472c0fb87e91a39a355969a19ad2753
#
_entry.id   a472c0fb87e91a39a355969a19ad2753
#
_cell.length_a   1.000
_cell.length_b   1.000
_cell.length_c   1.000
_cell.angle_alpha   90.00
_cell.angle_beta   90.00
_cell.angle_gamma   90.00
#
_symmetry.space_group_name_H-M   'P 1'
#
loop_
_entity.id
_entity.type
_entity.pdbx_description
1 polymer ?
#
loop_
_entity_poly.entity_id
_entity_poly.type
_entity_poly.pdbx_seq_one_letter_code
_entity_poly.pdbx_strand_id
1 'polypeptide(L)'
;MKTDITVVLDRSGSMTTIARDVISGLNEFVRKQQDVEGEAWFTLVQFDDEYEVVHFRAPIADVPRLTGRTYVPRGSTALLDAIGRTINDITSRLAGAAPADRPDQIIFAVATDGQENASHEFTRRQIFKMIREREKLAVIQPGVGPTWEFVFLAANQDAMAEGGQMGFAPARSVDFDANAGGVHAAMSLMHEKIAHKRADSMASMDFDSSDRARASRKKS
;
A
#
# COMPACT_ATOMS: atom_id res chain seq x y z
N MET A 1 17.64 5.54 8.71
CA MET A 1 16.21 5.32 9.04
C MET A 1 15.79 3.95 8.54
N LYS A 2 15.04 3.20 9.37
CA LYS A 2 14.53 1.85 9.07
C LYS A 2 13.07 1.94 8.61
N THR A 3 12.77 1.47 7.42
CA THR A 3 11.42 1.57 6.84
C THR A 3 10.83 0.19 6.54
N ASP A 4 9.62 -0.09 7.05
CA ASP A 4 8.83 -1.23 6.60
C ASP A 4 7.82 -0.74 5.54
N ILE A 5 7.93 -1.25 4.32
CA ILE A 5 7.01 -0.98 3.21
C ILE A 5 6.08 -2.18 3.06
N THR A 6 4.79 -1.97 3.24
CA THR A 6 3.77 -3.01 3.07
C THR A 6 2.84 -2.62 1.93
N VAL A 7 2.70 -3.50 0.95
CA VAL A 7 1.76 -3.36 -0.16
C VAL A 7 0.70 -4.44 -0.05
N VAL A 8 -0.55 -4.03 0.07
CA VAL A 8 -1.75 -4.87 0.02
C VAL A 8 -2.31 -4.74 -1.40
N LEU A 9 -2.07 -5.75 -2.20
CA LEU A 9 -2.34 -5.76 -3.63
C LEU A 9 -3.55 -6.62 -3.96
N ASP A 10 -4.54 -5.99 -4.54
CA ASP A 10 -5.72 -6.68 -5.08
C ASP A 10 -5.32 -7.60 -6.22
N ARG A 11 -5.80 -8.84 -6.17
CA ARG A 11 -5.74 -9.79 -7.27
C ARG A 11 -7.14 -10.35 -7.61
N SER A 12 -8.20 -9.62 -7.31
CA SER A 12 -9.56 -9.99 -7.69
C SER A 12 -9.72 -10.10 -9.20
N GLY A 13 -10.82 -10.71 -9.64
CA GLY A 13 -11.05 -11.00 -11.05
C GLY A 13 -11.02 -9.78 -11.97
N SER A 14 -11.41 -8.59 -11.47
CA SER A 14 -11.37 -7.32 -12.21
C SER A 14 -9.94 -6.93 -12.62
N MET A 15 -8.94 -7.24 -11.79
CA MET A 15 -7.52 -6.97 -12.07
C MET A 15 -6.98 -7.68 -13.32
N THR A 16 -7.71 -8.63 -13.90
CA THR A 16 -7.27 -9.41 -15.08
C THR A 16 -6.87 -8.51 -16.25
N THR A 17 -7.61 -7.42 -16.47
CA THR A 17 -7.40 -6.52 -17.61
C THR A 17 -6.08 -5.73 -17.52
N ILE A 18 -5.59 -5.49 -16.31
CA ILE A 18 -4.37 -4.73 -16.02
C ILE A 18 -3.26 -5.56 -15.35
N ALA A 19 -3.43 -6.90 -15.27
CA ALA A 19 -2.52 -7.76 -14.53
C ALA A 19 -1.04 -7.65 -14.96
N ARG A 20 -0.79 -7.54 -16.27
CA ARG A 20 0.58 -7.38 -16.81
C ARG A 20 1.19 -6.04 -16.39
N ASP A 21 0.39 -5.00 -16.40
CA ASP A 21 0.82 -3.64 -16.05
C ASP A 21 1.08 -3.54 -14.54
N VAL A 22 0.25 -4.19 -13.71
CA VAL A 22 0.47 -4.31 -12.26
C VAL A 22 1.78 -5.04 -11.96
N ILE A 23 2.02 -6.19 -12.59
CA ILE A 23 3.28 -6.94 -12.45
C ILE A 23 4.48 -6.06 -12.82
N SER A 24 4.41 -5.38 -13.96
CA SER A 24 5.48 -4.51 -14.45
C SER A 24 5.69 -3.31 -13.54
N GLY A 25 4.61 -2.62 -13.16
CA GLY A 25 4.64 -1.44 -12.32
C GLY A 25 5.16 -1.73 -10.91
N LEU A 26 4.71 -2.83 -10.28
CA LEU A 26 5.19 -3.23 -8.95
C LEU A 26 6.67 -3.65 -9.00
N ASN A 27 7.09 -4.38 -10.02
CA ASN A 27 8.49 -4.75 -10.19
C ASN A 27 9.39 -3.51 -10.39
N GLU A 28 8.92 -2.52 -11.14
CA GLU A 28 9.64 -1.25 -11.31
C GLU A 28 9.69 -0.46 -9.99
N PHE A 29 8.58 -0.41 -9.26
CA PHE A 29 8.52 0.19 -7.92
C PHE A 29 9.56 -0.43 -6.99
N VAL A 30 9.59 -1.78 -6.86
CA VAL A 30 10.54 -2.48 -5.99
C VAL A 30 11.98 -2.19 -6.41
N ARG A 31 12.30 -2.29 -7.71
CA ARG A 31 13.63 -1.99 -8.24
C ARG A 31 14.08 -0.56 -7.89
N LYS A 32 13.20 0.41 -8.08
CA LYS A 32 13.52 1.81 -7.73
C LYS A 32 13.68 2.01 -6.22
N GLN A 33 12.94 1.27 -5.38
CA GLN A 33 13.11 1.31 -3.93
C GLN A 33 14.43 0.67 -3.48
N GLN A 34 14.98 -0.29 -4.23
CA GLN A 34 16.31 -0.87 -3.99
C GLN A 34 17.43 0.16 -4.16
N ASP A 35 17.25 1.15 -5.04
CA ASP A 35 18.22 2.22 -5.30
C ASP A 35 18.17 3.34 -4.23
N VAL A 36 17.18 3.34 -3.33
CA VAL A 36 17.01 4.37 -2.28
C VAL A 36 17.86 4.00 -1.05
N GLU A 37 18.69 4.92 -0.58
CA GLU A 37 19.53 4.72 0.61
C GLU A 37 18.72 4.41 1.88
N GLY A 38 19.33 3.67 2.80
CA GLY A 38 18.75 3.29 4.09
C GLY A 38 18.14 1.89 4.10
N GLU A 39 17.96 1.36 5.31
CA GLU A 39 17.39 0.03 5.50
C GLU A 39 15.89 0.03 5.20
N ALA A 40 15.47 -0.89 4.36
CA ALA A 40 14.05 -1.11 4.09
C ALA A 40 13.71 -2.59 3.99
N TRP A 41 12.53 -2.93 4.47
CA TRP A 41 11.91 -4.24 4.31
C TRP A 41 10.62 -4.09 3.52
N PHE A 42 10.29 -5.14 2.80
CA PHE A 42 9.12 -5.20 1.95
C PHE A 42 8.22 -6.36 2.32
N THR A 43 6.96 -6.07 2.52
CA THR A 43 5.88 -7.05 2.69
C THR A 43 4.92 -6.90 1.51
N LEU A 44 4.65 -8.00 0.82
CA LEU A 44 3.61 -8.08 -0.20
C LEU A 44 2.52 -9.02 0.27
N VAL A 45 1.34 -8.48 0.43
CA VAL A 45 0.10 -9.24 0.61
C VAL A 45 -0.68 -9.17 -0.69
N GLN A 46 -1.14 -10.31 -1.17
CA GLN A 46 -2.14 -10.39 -2.24
C GLN A 46 -3.47 -10.83 -1.65
N PHE A 47 -4.55 -10.27 -2.17
CA PHE A 47 -5.88 -10.65 -1.72
C PHE A 47 -6.89 -10.69 -2.88
N ASP A 48 -7.83 -11.61 -2.76
CA ASP A 48 -9.08 -11.73 -3.50
C ASP A 48 -10.18 -12.03 -2.45
N ASP A 49 -10.82 -13.18 -2.49
CA ASP A 49 -11.56 -13.80 -1.38
C ASP A 49 -10.63 -14.60 -0.43
N GLU A 50 -9.37 -14.76 -0.79
CA GLU A 50 -8.32 -15.31 0.05
C GLU A 50 -7.27 -14.24 0.40
N TYR A 51 -6.56 -14.45 1.51
CA TYR A 51 -5.47 -13.60 1.98
C TYR A 51 -4.16 -14.37 1.90
N GLU A 52 -3.18 -13.84 1.17
CA GLU A 52 -1.88 -14.50 0.97
C GLU A 52 -0.73 -13.52 1.22
N VAL A 53 0.17 -13.89 2.12
CA VAL A 53 1.42 -13.17 2.34
C VAL A 53 2.49 -13.74 1.41
N VAL A 54 2.78 -13.03 0.32
CA VAL A 54 3.75 -13.46 -0.70
C VAL A 54 5.19 -13.21 -0.24
N HIS A 55 5.43 -12.05 0.33
CA HIS A 55 6.71 -11.67 0.94
C HIS A 55 6.42 -11.12 2.33
N PHE A 56 7.09 -11.61 3.33
CA PHE A 56 6.98 -11.11 4.70
C PHE A 56 8.29 -10.47 5.13
N ARG A 57 8.28 -9.13 5.21
CA ARG A 57 9.42 -8.34 5.68
C ARG A 57 10.76 -8.77 5.09
N ALA A 58 10.76 -9.06 3.79
CA ALA A 58 12.00 -9.35 3.07
C ALA A 58 12.87 -8.09 2.97
N PRO A 59 14.20 -8.16 3.17
CA PRO A 59 15.06 -7.04 2.83
C PRO A 59 14.76 -6.58 1.41
N ILE A 60 14.59 -5.27 1.20
CA ILE A 60 14.14 -4.76 -0.11
C ILE A 60 15.07 -5.19 -1.25
N ALA A 61 16.37 -5.33 -0.95
CA ALA A 61 17.38 -5.77 -1.91
C ALA A 61 17.15 -7.21 -2.43
N ASP A 62 16.52 -8.05 -1.63
CA ASP A 62 16.36 -9.49 -1.89
C ASP A 62 14.96 -9.84 -2.42
N VAL A 63 14.08 -8.84 -2.61
CA VAL A 63 12.71 -9.09 -3.07
C VAL A 63 12.69 -9.63 -4.49
N PRO A 64 12.19 -10.86 -4.70
CA PRO A 64 12.10 -11.43 -6.03
C PRO A 64 11.01 -10.75 -6.86
N ARG A 65 11.18 -10.84 -8.18
CA ARG A 65 10.21 -10.22 -9.12
C ARG A 65 8.86 -10.93 -9.06
N LEU A 66 7.81 -10.15 -9.05
CA LEU A 66 6.45 -10.63 -9.31
C LEU A 66 6.35 -11.11 -10.76
N THR A 67 5.63 -12.21 -10.98
CA THR A 67 5.46 -12.83 -12.30
C THR A 67 4.02 -13.23 -12.54
N GLY A 68 3.64 -13.56 -13.77
CA GLY A 68 2.32 -14.10 -14.08
C GLY A 68 2.03 -15.48 -13.47
N ARG A 69 3.00 -16.11 -12.79
CA ARG A 69 2.79 -17.34 -12.00
C ARG A 69 2.51 -17.03 -10.53
N THR A 70 2.98 -15.90 -10.05
CA THR A 70 2.87 -15.47 -8.65
C THR A 70 1.83 -14.37 -8.44
N TYR A 71 1.27 -13.82 -9.51
CA TYR A 71 0.15 -12.89 -9.50
C TYR A 71 -0.87 -13.33 -10.55
N VAL A 72 -1.93 -13.97 -10.10
CA VAL A 72 -2.99 -14.53 -10.94
C VAL A 72 -4.34 -13.99 -10.46
N PRO A 73 -4.93 -13.01 -11.16
CA PRO A 73 -6.24 -12.47 -10.80
C PRO A 73 -7.34 -13.53 -10.81
N ARG A 74 -8.17 -13.52 -9.74
CA ARG A 74 -9.29 -14.46 -9.54
C ARG A 74 -10.22 -13.97 -8.43
N GLY A 75 -11.37 -14.61 -8.27
CA GLY A 75 -12.24 -14.44 -7.11
C GLY A 75 -12.87 -13.05 -6.98
N SER A 76 -13.31 -12.74 -5.77
CA SER A 76 -13.99 -11.51 -5.33
C SER A 76 -13.00 -10.59 -4.59
N THR A 77 -13.49 -9.50 -3.98
CA THR A 77 -12.63 -8.46 -3.37
C THR A 77 -12.93 -8.34 -1.87
N ALA A 78 -12.18 -9.05 -1.02
CA ALA A 78 -12.26 -8.96 0.45
C ALA A 78 -11.28 -7.91 0.99
N LEU A 79 -11.45 -6.66 0.56
CA LEU A 79 -10.52 -5.55 0.83
C LEU A 79 -10.39 -5.23 2.32
N LEU A 80 -11.53 -5.18 3.06
CA LEU A 80 -11.50 -4.83 4.48
C LEU A 80 -10.80 -5.91 5.30
N ASP A 81 -11.02 -7.18 4.96
CA ASP A 81 -10.36 -8.30 5.64
C ASP A 81 -8.85 -8.27 5.38
N ALA A 82 -8.44 -8.00 4.15
CA ALA A 82 -7.02 -7.88 3.80
C ALA A 82 -6.32 -6.74 4.57
N ILE A 83 -6.94 -5.56 4.63
CA ILE A 83 -6.40 -4.41 5.38
C ILE A 83 -6.34 -4.74 6.88
N GLY A 84 -7.44 -5.25 7.44
CA GLY A 84 -7.56 -5.52 8.87
C GLY A 84 -6.57 -6.58 9.36
N ARG A 85 -6.47 -7.70 8.64
CA ARG A 85 -5.50 -8.76 8.93
C ARG A 85 -4.07 -8.23 8.86
N THR A 86 -3.72 -7.53 7.78
CA THR A 86 -2.35 -6.99 7.60
C THR A 86 -1.98 -6.00 8.71
N ILE A 87 -2.87 -5.09 9.12
CA ILE A 87 -2.62 -4.18 10.24
C ILE A 87 -2.41 -4.96 11.55
N ASN A 88 -3.20 -6.01 11.80
CA ASN A 88 -3.07 -6.85 12.99
C ASN A 88 -1.75 -7.64 12.98
N ASP A 89 -1.35 -8.21 11.84
CA ASP A 89 -0.10 -8.95 11.70
C ASP A 89 1.12 -8.06 12.00
N ILE A 90 1.14 -6.86 11.41
CA ILE A 90 2.21 -5.88 11.68
C ILE A 90 2.21 -5.50 13.16
N THR A 91 1.05 -5.23 13.73
CA THR A 91 0.92 -4.82 15.15
C THR A 91 1.40 -5.91 16.09
N SER A 92 0.99 -7.15 15.87
CA SER A 92 1.39 -8.31 16.67
C SER A 92 2.91 -8.52 16.61
N ARG A 93 3.49 -8.38 15.42
CA ARG A 93 4.94 -8.44 15.25
C ARG A 93 5.66 -7.35 16.04
N LEU A 94 5.18 -6.10 15.95
CA LEU A 94 5.79 -4.97 16.66
C LEU A 94 5.74 -5.14 18.18
N ALA A 95 4.66 -5.74 18.70
CA ALA A 95 4.51 -6.01 20.13
C ALA A 95 5.57 -7.01 20.64
N GLY A 96 5.92 -8.00 19.80
CA GLY A 96 6.95 -9.01 20.13
C GLY A 96 8.38 -8.61 19.77
N ALA A 97 8.58 -7.52 19.02
CA ALA A 97 9.90 -7.13 18.54
C ALA A 97 10.69 -6.35 19.61
N ALA A 98 11.99 -6.65 19.74
CA ALA A 98 12.88 -5.82 20.53
C ALA A 98 12.93 -4.38 19.97
N PRO A 99 13.14 -3.34 20.79
CA PRO A 99 13.16 -1.95 20.32
C PRO A 99 14.13 -1.71 19.16
N ALA A 100 15.30 -2.36 19.15
CA ALA A 100 16.30 -2.23 18.09
C ALA A 100 15.86 -2.83 16.75
N ASP A 101 14.90 -3.76 16.75
CA ASP A 101 14.40 -4.45 15.56
C ASP A 101 13.13 -3.79 14.97
N ARG A 102 12.62 -2.78 15.67
CA ARG A 102 11.46 -2.03 15.21
C ARG A 102 11.86 -1.06 14.10
N PRO A 103 11.02 -0.89 13.07
CA PRO A 103 11.23 0.17 12.08
C PRO A 103 10.97 1.55 12.70
N ASP A 104 11.55 2.58 12.13
CA ASP A 104 11.24 3.97 12.48
C ASP A 104 9.89 4.39 11.89
N GLN A 105 9.57 3.83 10.71
CA GLN A 105 8.32 4.11 10.00
C GLN A 105 7.78 2.88 9.28
N ILE A 106 6.46 2.86 9.13
CA ILE A 106 5.69 1.88 8.35
C ILE A 106 4.90 2.62 7.29
N ILE A 107 5.09 2.23 6.05
CA ILE A 107 4.33 2.74 4.91
C ILE A 107 3.42 1.62 4.45
N PHE A 108 2.12 1.83 4.60
CA PHE A 108 1.08 0.87 4.29
C PHE A 108 0.30 1.34 3.06
N ALA A 109 0.53 0.70 1.94
CA ALA A 109 -0.11 1.04 0.68
C ALA A 109 -1.12 -0.04 0.26
N VAL A 110 -2.29 0.38 -0.19
CA VAL A 110 -3.30 -0.48 -0.80
C VAL A 110 -3.39 -0.12 -2.27
N ALA A 111 -3.44 -1.13 -3.15
CA ALA A 111 -3.68 -0.96 -4.58
C ALA A 111 -4.80 -1.90 -5.02
N THR A 112 -5.89 -1.35 -5.55
CA THR A 112 -7.10 -2.08 -5.97
C THR A 112 -7.73 -1.45 -7.20
N ASP A 113 -8.47 -2.23 -8.00
CA ASP A 113 -9.36 -1.72 -9.06
C ASP A 113 -10.84 -2.03 -8.76
N GLY A 114 -11.10 -2.76 -7.67
CA GLY A 114 -12.41 -3.26 -7.31
C GLY A 114 -12.99 -2.62 -6.06
N GLN A 115 -14.33 -2.67 -5.98
CA GLN A 115 -15.04 -2.30 -4.76
C GLN A 115 -15.10 -3.49 -3.81
N GLU A 116 -15.03 -3.19 -2.51
CA GLU A 116 -15.26 -4.15 -1.43
C GLU A 116 -16.59 -4.90 -1.60
N ASN A 117 -16.53 -6.22 -1.69
CA ASN A 117 -17.73 -7.04 -1.91
C ASN A 117 -17.73 -8.44 -1.24
N ALA A 118 -16.65 -8.80 -0.53
CA ALA A 118 -16.48 -10.17 -0.02
C ALA A 118 -15.93 -10.28 1.41
N SER A 119 -15.69 -9.17 2.11
CA SER A 119 -15.19 -9.19 3.48
C SER A 119 -16.23 -9.68 4.48
N HIS A 120 -15.82 -10.51 5.43
CA HIS A 120 -16.65 -11.10 6.47
C HIS A 120 -16.14 -10.82 7.89
N GLU A 121 -14.86 -10.46 8.07
CA GLU A 121 -14.23 -10.30 9.38
C GLU A 121 -14.22 -8.86 9.85
N PHE A 122 -14.01 -7.91 8.93
CA PHE A 122 -13.89 -6.50 9.25
C PHE A 122 -14.93 -5.65 8.55
N THR A 123 -15.40 -4.64 9.27
CA THR A 123 -16.27 -3.58 8.75
C THR A 123 -15.49 -2.32 8.42
N ARG A 124 -16.00 -1.47 7.54
CA ARG A 124 -15.40 -0.14 7.25
C ARG A 124 -15.12 0.66 8.52
N ARG A 125 -16.03 0.63 9.49
CA ARG A 125 -15.89 1.33 10.77
C ARG A 125 -14.70 0.80 11.60
N GLN A 126 -14.47 -0.51 11.60
CA GLN A 126 -13.32 -1.11 12.29
C GLN A 126 -12.01 -0.71 11.62
N ILE A 127 -11.93 -0.79 10.28
CA ILE A 127 -10.76 -0.36 9.52
C ILE A 127 -10.47 1.12 9.76
N PHE A 128 -11.49 1.97 9.67
CA PHE A 128 -11.38 3.40 9.99
C PHE A 128 -10.74 3.64 11.36
N LYS A 129 -11.23 2.94 12.38
CA LYS A 129 -10.71 3.06 13.74
C LYS A 129 -9.24 2.60 13.80
N MET A 130 -8.91 1.45 13.19
CA MET A 130 -7.56 0.90 13.18
C MET A 130 -6.56 1.87 12.54
N ILE A 131 -6.86 2.42 11.37
CA ILE A 131 -6.01 3.38 10.68
C ILE A 131 -5.80 4.63 11.55
N ARG A 132 -6.88 5.25 12.05
CA ARG A 132 -6.80 6.46 12.87
C ARG A 132 -6.04 6.26 14.18
N GLU A 133 -6.16 5.10 14.81
CA GLU A 133 -5.39 4.77 16.02
C GLU A 133 -3.88 4.68 15.72
N ARG A 134 -3.49 4.09 14.59
CA ARG A 134 -2.08 3.99 14.20
C ARG A 134 -1.46 5.35 13.86
N GLU A 135 -2.18 6.19 13.11
CA GLU A 135 -1.73 7.56 12.82
C GLU A 135 -1.59 8.40 14.11
N LYS A 136 -2.55 8.28 15.03
CA LYS A 136 -2.53 9.04 16.29
C LYS A 136 -1.41 8.64 17.23
N LEU A 137 -1.04 7.37 17.29
CA LEU A 137 0.00 6.90 18.22
C LEU A 137 1.33 7.62 18.00
N ALA A 138 1.71 7.87 16.76
CA ALA A 138 2.92 8.61 16.42
C ALA A 138 2.88 10.08 16.90
N VAL A 139 1.70 10.69 16.94
CA VAL A 139 1.50 12.07 17.38
C VAL A 139 1.47 12.17 18.90
N ILE A 140 0.77 11.25 19.57
CA ILE A 140 0.56 11.29 21.04
C ILE A 140 1.80 10.82 21.80
N GLN A 141 2.56 9.89 21.23
CA GLN A 141 3.75 9.30 21.84
C GLN A 141 4.93 9.28 20.86
N PRO A 142 5.49 10.46 20.52
CA PRO A 142 6.63 10.54 19.61
C PRO A 142 7.81 9.70 20.12
N GLY A 143 8.38 8.85 19.25
CA GLY A 143 9.55 8.03 19.56
C GLY A 143 9.27 6.74 20.35
N VAL A 144 8.01 6.45 20.71
CA VAL A 144 7.66 5.18 21.41
C VAL A 144 7.44 4.02 20.44
N GLY A 145 7.11 4.32 19.18
CA GLY A 145 6.91 3.31 18.12
C GLY A 145 7.08 3.92 16.74
N PRO A 146 6.93 3.11 15.68
CA PRO A 146 7.04 3.60 14.31
C PRO A 146 5.93 4.59 13.97
N THR A 147 6.23 5.54 13.11
CA THR A 147 5.20 6.31 12.42
C THR A 147 4.48 5.45 11.40
N TRP A 148 3.19 5.70 11.17
CA TRP A 148 2.40 5.01 10.16
C TRP A 148 1.92 5.99 9.10
N GLU A 149 2.15 5.62 7.85
CA GLU A 149 1.67 6.34 6.67
C GLU A 149 0.79 5.41 5.85
N PHE A 150 -0.45 5.81 5.61
CA PHE A 150 -1.42 5.02 4.84
C PHE A 150 -1.66 5.66 3.48
N VAL A 151 -1.54 4.86 2.42
CA VAL A 151 -1.72 5.27 1.01
C VAL A 151 -2.78 4.38 0.37
N PHE A 152 -3.69 4.97 -0.39
CA PHE A 152 -4.75 4.26 -1.10
C PHE A 152 -4.73 4.60 -2.59
N LEU A 153 -4.45 3.60 -3.42
CA LEU A 153 -4.44 3.69 -4.87
C LEU A 153 -5.63 2.89 -5.42
N ALA A 154 -6.55 3.54 -6.10
CA ALA A 154 -7.73 2.89 -6.62
C ALA A 154 -7.94 3.19 -8.11
N ALA A 155 -8.18 2.14 -8.90
CA ALA A 155 -8.44 2.31 -10.33
C ALA A 155 -9.93 2.56 -10.60
N ASN A 156 -10.22 3.50 -11.50
CA ASN A 156 -11.56 3.77 -12.03
C ASN A 156 -12.65 4.03 -10.96
N GLN A 157 -12.27 4.48 -9.77
CA GLN A 157 -13.21 4.79 -8.71
C GLN A 157 -12.75 6.04 -7.96
N ASP A 158 -13.63 6.64 -7.15
CA ASP A 158 -13.28 7.76 -6.30
C ASP A 158 -12.45 7.27 -5.09
N ALA A 159 -11.13 7.20 -5.26
CA ALA A 159 -10.21 6.76 -4.21
C ALA A 159 -10.28 7.64 -2.97
N MET A 160 -10.59 8.94 -3.12
CA MET A 160 -10.70 9.83 -1.96
C MET A 160 -11.96 9.52 -1.15
N ALA A 161 -13.09 9.26 -1.81
CA ALA A 161 -14.35 8.90 -1.14
C ALA A 161 -14.27 7.49 -0.53
N GLU A 162 -13.85 6.49 -1.30
CA GLU A 162 -13.74 5.11 -0.82
C GLU A 162 -12.70 4.96 0.28
N GLY A 163 -11.49 5.48 0.06
CA GLY A 163 -10.43 5.48 1.07
C GLY A 163 -10.84 6.25 2.34
N GLY A 164 -11.53 7.39 2.17
CA GLY A 164 -12.02 8.20 3.28
C GLY A 164 -13.00 7.47 4.19
N GLN A 165 -13.88 6.61 3.63
CA GLN A 165 -14.79 5.76 4.41
C GLN A 165 -14.04 4.72 5.27
N MET A 166 -12.85 4.33 4.84
CA MET A 166 -11.96 3.40 5.54
C MET A 166 -10.92 4.09 6.42
N GLY A 167 -10.88 5.43 6.44
CA GLY A 167 -9.96 6.21 7.28
C GLY A 167 -8.67 6.67 6.59
N PHE A 168 -8.44 6.33 5.33
CA PHE A 168 -7.32 6.90 4.57
C PHE A 168 -7.52 8.41 4.39
N ALA A 169 -6.44 9.17 4.52
CA ALA A 169 -6.50 10.61 4.28
C ALA A 169 -6.75 10.89 2.79
N PRO A 170 -7.70 11.78 2.42
CA PRO A 170 -7.95 12.12 1.03
C PRO A 170 -6.70 12.60 0.29
N ALA A 171 -5.80 13.31 0.99
CA ALA A 171 -4.52 13.75 0.43
C ALA A 171 -3.59 12.58 0.07
N ARG A 172 -3.77 11.39 0.68
CA ARG A 172 -2.97 10.18 0.44
C ARG A 172 -3.72 9.12 -0.37
N SER A 173 -4.79 9.52 -1.03
CA SER A 173 -5.57 8.67 -1.93
C SER A 173 -5.45 9.17 -3.36
N VAL A 174 -5.25 8.26 -4.32
CA VAL A 174 -5.08 8.59 -5.75
C VAL A 174 -5.91 7.67 -6.60
N ASP A 175 -6.71 8.29 -7.48
CA ASP A 175 -7.37 7.60 -8.57
C ASP A 175 -6.38 7.39 -9.71
N PHE A 176 -6.41 6.23 -10.35
CA PHE A 176 -5.66 5.99 -11.55
C PHE A 176 -6.51 5.31 -12.63
N ASP A 177 -6.16 5.51 -13.89
CA ASP A 177 -6.84 4.83 -14.99
C ASP A 177 -6.46 3.34 -15.01
N ALA A 178 -7.43 2.43 -15.16
CA ALA A 178 -7.18 1.00 -15.29
C ALA A 178 -6.60 0.66 -16.67
N ASN A 179 -5.41 1.16 -16.94
CA ASN A 179 -4.60 0.90 -18.13
C ASN A 179 -3.11 1.00 -17.79
N ALA A 180 -2.26 0.60 -18.71
CA ALA A 180 -0.80 0.62 -18.53
C ALA A 180 -0.27 1.97 -18.03
N GLY A 181 -0.73 3.07 -18.62
CA GLY A 181 -0.29 4.42 -18.27
C GLY A 181 -0.66 4.81 -16.83
N GLY A 182 -1.91 4.53 -16.43
CA GLY A 182 -2.40 4.85 -15.09
C GLY A 182 -1.73 4.01 -14.01
N VAL A 183 -1.60 2.69 -14.24
CA VAL A 183 -0.90 1.79 -13.30
C VAL A 183 0.54 2.21 -13.09
N HIS A 184 1.30 2.44 -14.18
CA HIS A 184 2.69 2.88 -14.07
C HIS A 184 2.83 4.25 -13.41
N ALA A 185 1.92 5.18 -13.70
CA ALA A 185 1.92 6.49 -13.05
C ALA A 185 1.65 6.38 -11.54
N ALA A 186 0.65 5.60 -11.12
CA ALA A 186 0.33 5.38 -9.71
C ALA A 186 1.51 4.75 -8.95
N MET A 187 2.13 3.71 -9.51
CA MET A 187 3.31 3.05 -8.91
C MET A 187 4.53 3.98 -8.86
N SER A 188 4.73 4.83 -9.89
CA SER A 188 5.81 5.83 -9.89
C SER A 188 5.59 6.91 -8.84
N LEU A 189 4.37 7.42 -8.70
CA LEU A 189 3.99 8.39 -7.68
C LEU A 189 4.19 7.81 -6.27
N MET A 190 3.74 6.58 -6.04
CA MET A 190 3.96 5.88 -4.78
C MET A 190 5.46 5.76 -4.48
N HIS A 191 6.28 5.37 -5.50
CA HIS A 191 7.73 5.33 -5.34
C HIS A 191 8.31 6.68 -4.94
N GLU A 192 7.97 7.76 -5.66
CA GLU A 192 8.50 9.11 -5.42
C GLU A 192 8.21 9.56 -3.99
N LYS A 193 6.96 9.40 -3.51
CA LYS A 193 6.59 9.76 -2.14
C LYS A 193 7.33 8.92 -1.10
N ILE A 194 7.42 7.61 -1.30
CA ILE A 194 8.13 6.72 -0.38
C ILE A 194 9.63 7.01 -0.37
N ALA A 195 10.24 7.25 -1.53
CA ALA A 195 11.65 7.60 -1.61
C ALA A 195 11.99 8.90 -0.87
N HIS A 196 11.17 9.94 -1.05
CA HIS A 196 11.31 11.18 -0.29
C HIS A 196 11.13 10.95 1.22
N LYS A 197 10.13 10.17 1.62
CA LYS A 197 9.86 9.84 3.03
C LYS A 197 11.00 9.02 3.65
N ARG A 198 11.66 8.15 2.89
CA ARG A 198 12.84 7.38 3.33
C ARG A 198 14.09 8.26 3.46
N ALA A 199 14.21 9.29 2.65
CA ALA A 199 15.31 10.26 2.72
C ALA A 199 15.08 11.28 3.85
N ASP A 200 13.84 11.72 4.05
CA ASP A 200 13.46 12.69 5.07
C ASP A 200 12.14 12.24 5.75
N SER A 201 12.24 11.88 7.03
CA SER A 201 11.08 11.45 7.83
C SER A 201 9.97 12.50 7.95
N MET A 202 10.28 13.77 7.70
CA MET A 202 9.31 14.87 7.72
C MET A 202 8.68 15.12 6.35
N ALA A 203 9.17 14.48 5.29
CA ALA A 203 8.58 14.62 3.96
C ALA A 203 7.11 14.19 3.95
N SER A 204 6.28 14.94 3.23
CA SER A 204 4.85 14.61 3.07
C SER A 204 4.67 13.43 2.14
N MET A 205 3.70 12.56 2.49
CA MET A 205 3.18 11.50 1.62
C MET A 205 1.96 11.96 0.79
N ASP A 206 1.57 13.24 0.90
CA ASP A 206 0.39 13.76 0.22
C ASP A 206 0.60 13.89 -1.28
N PHE A 207 -0.43 13.56 -2.04
CA PHE A 207 -0.50 13.74 -3.50
C PHE A 207 -1.16 15.08 -3.81
N ASP A 208 -0.49 15.89 -4.59
CA ASP A 208 -1.02 17.17 -5.06
C ASP A 208 -1.87 17.02 -6.34
N SER A 209 -2.35 18.14 -6.87
CA SER A 209 -3.16 18.15 -8.08
C SER A 209 -2.40 17.69 -9.32
N SER A 210 -1.09 17.96 -9.41
CA SER A 210 -0.26 17.52 -10.53
C SER A 210 0.00 16.00 -10.49
N ASP A 211 0.20 15.44 -9.29
CA ASP A 211 0.32 14.01 -9.07
C ASP A 211 -0.94 13.28 -9.56
N ARG A 212 -2.12 13.77 -9.14
CA ARG A 212 -3.41 13.21 -9.54
C ARG A 212 -3.64 13.28 -11.04
N ALA A 213 -3.28 14.42 -11.67
CA ALA A 213 -3.37 14.58 -13.11
C ALA A 213 -2.42 13.65 -13.89
N ARG A 214 -1.30 13.22 -13.29
CA ARG A 214 -0.39 12.22 -13.89
C ARG A 214 -1.02 10.82 -13.87
N ALA A 215 -1.71 10.44 -12.78
CA ALA A 215 -2.30 9.12 -12.62
C ALA A 215 -3.58 8.92 -13.47
N SER A 216 -4.37 9.98 -13.68
CA SER A 216 -5.65 9.95 -14.39
C SER A 216 -5.61 10.72 -15.72
N ARG A 217 -4.52 10.64 -16.48
CA ARG A 217 -4.43 11.23 -17.81
C ARG A 217 -5.35 10.46 -18.78
N LYS A 218 -6.57 10.96 -18.94
CA LYS A 218 -7.37 10.62 -20.13
C LYS A 218 -6.55 11.00 -21.36
N LYS A 219 -6.21 10.03 -22.21
CA LYS A 219 -5.69 10.34 -23.55
C LYS A 219 -6.74 11.20 -24.25
N SER A 220 -6.38 12.45 -24.55
CA SER A 220 -7.10 13.31 -25.46
C SER A 220 -7.12 12.68 -26.85
#